data_d45366812b2384c30cab4661deb16c07
#
_entry.id   d45366812b2384c30cab4661deb16c07
#
_cell.length_a   1.000
_cell.length_b   1.000
_cell.length_c   1.000
_cell.angle_alpha   90.00
_cell.angle_beta   90.00
_cell.angle_gamma   90.00
#
_symmetry.space_group_name_H-M   'P 1'
#
loop_
_entity.id
_entity.type
_entity.pdbx_description
1 polymer ?
#
loop_
_entity_poly.entity_id
_entity_poly.type
_entity_poly.pdbx_seq_one_letter_code
_entity_poly.pdbx_strand_id
1 'polypeptide(L)'
;MAAPKQAARKPRRRDRKSVPVGQAHIKSTFNNTIISITDPSGAVVSWASGGDVGFKGSRKSTPYAAGMAADSAARKAMEHGVKKVDVFVKGPGSGRETAIRSLQSAGLEVGSITDVTPQAHNGVRPPKRRRV
;
A
#
# COMPACT_ATOMS: atom_id res chain seq x y z
N MET A 1 -25.11 33.34 6.29
CA MET A 1 -24.59 33.45 5.12
C MET A 1 -23.46 32.59 4.86
N ALA A 2 -22.44 32.65 5.49
CA ALA A 2 -21.29 31.88 5.17
C ALA A 2 -21.43 30.42 5.49
N ALA A 3 -22.15 30.13 6.50
CA ALA A 3 -22.27 28.76 6.92
C ALA A 3 -22.74 27.80 5.86
N PRO A 4 -23.66 28.15 5.04
CA PRO A 4 -24.14 27.23 4.03
C PRO A 4 -23.05 26.75 3.10
N LYS A 5 -22.05 27.55 2.93
CA LYS A 5 -20.99 27.15 2.04
C LYS A 5 -20.21 26.01 2.57
N GLN A 6 -19.98 26.01 3.85
CA GLN A 6 -19.28 24.92 4.44
C GLN A 6 -20.08 23.68 4.32
N ALA A 7 -21.35 23.81 4.46
CA ALA A 7 -22.19 22.64 4.36
C ALA A 7 -22.05 22.03 3.00
N ALA A 8 -21.88 22.85 2.01
CA ALA A 8 -21.76 22.37 0.66
C ALA A 8 -20.56 21.49 0.47
N ARG A 9 -19.60 21.55 1.36
CA ARG A 9 -18.46 20.72 1.20
C ARG A 9 -18.63 19.34 1.74
N LYS A 10 -19.62 19.15 2.54
CA LYS A 10 -19.86 17.86 3.06
C LYS A 10 -19.93 16.79 2.03
N PRO A 11 -20.43 17.04 0.87
CA PRO A 11 -20.50 16.00 -0.13
C PRO A 11 -19.22 15.26 -0.33
N ARG A 12 -18.14 15.82 0.10
CA ARG A 12 -16.91 15.12 -0.06
C ARG A 12 -16.86 13.82 0.66
N ARG A 13 -17.70 13.65 1.61
CA ARG A 13 -17.74 12.38 2.28
C ARG A 13 -18.09 11.26 1.37
N ARG A 14 -18.75 11.57 0.29
CA ARG A 14 -19.13 10.52 -0.61
C ARG A 14 -17.90 9.87 -1.22
N ASP A 15 -16.75 10.50 -1.06
CA ASP A 15 -15.53 9.90 -1.54
C ASP A 15 -15.19 8.68 -0.73
N ARG A 16 -15.79 8.55 0.43
CA ARG A 16 -15.61 7.38 1.23
C ARG A 16 -16.35 6.23 0.57
N LYS A 17 -15.63 5.31 0.02
CA LYS A 17 -16.22 4.18 -0.65
C LYS A 17 -16.52 3.08 0.34
N SER A 18 -17.50 2.26 0.00
CA SER A 18 -17.75 1.05 0.76
C SER A 18 -17.17 -0.10 -0.06
N VAL A 19 -16.01 -0.58 0.31
CA VAL A 19 -15.29 -1.61 -0.44
C VAL A 19 -14.97 -2.76 0.49
N PRO A 20 -15.87 -3.73 0.65
CA PRO A 20 -15.64 -4.81 1.60
C PRO A 20 -14.50 -5.74 1.19
N VAL A 21 -14.27 -5.92 -0.09
CA VAL A 21 -13.17 -6.74 -0.58
C VAL A 21 -12.30 -5.88 -1.46
N GLY A 22 -11.00 -5.88 -1.19
CA GLY A 22 -10.06 -5.08 -1.96
C GLY A 22 -8.83 -5.86 -2.31
N GLN A 23 -7.85 -5.14 -2.84
CA GLN A 23 -6.55 -5.71 -3.18
C GLN A 23 -5.48 -4.90 -2.48
N ALA A 24 -4.48 -5.56 -1.94
CA ALA A 24 -3.34 -4.89 -1.34
C ALA A 24 -2.14 -5.12 -2.25
N HIS A 25 -1.59 -4.03 -2.76
CA HIS A 25 -0.42 -4.08 -3.63
C HIS A 25 0.78 -3.62 -2.85
N ILE A 26 1.72 -4.53 -2.63
CA ILE A 26 2.93 -4.25 -1.86
C ILE A 26 4.10 -4.22 -2.83
N LYS A 27 4.69 -3.04 -2.99
CA LYS A 27 5.90 -2.90 -3.78
C LYS A 27 7.06 -2.72 -2.83
N SER A 28 7.94 -3.71 -2.78
CA SER A 28 9.05 -3.72 -1.85
C SER A 28 10.35 -3.65 -2.62
N THR A 29 11.09 -2.56 -2.44
CA THR A 29 12.39 -2.40 -3.06
C THR A 29 13.45 -2.42 -1.97
N PHE A 30 14.71 -2.37 -2.36
CA PHE A 30 15.79 -2.32 -1.38
C PHE A 30 15.80 -1.02 -0.59
N ASN A 31 15.12 0.02 -1.08
CA ASN A 31 15.12 1.33 -0.45
C ASN A 31 13.84 1.68 0.27
N ASN A 32 12.74 1.03 -0.04
CA ASN A 32 11.45 1.42 0.53
C ASN A 32 10.41 0.32 0.30
N THR A 33 9.30 0.42 1.02
CA THR A 33 8.15 -0.45 0.80
C THR A 33 6.92 0.43 0.70
N ILE A 34 6.15 0.25 -0.34
CA ILE A 34 4.93 1.02 -0.59
C ILE A 34 3.76 0.05 -0.60
N ILE A 35 2.74 0.35 0.19
CA ILE A 35 1.54 -0.47 0.25
C ILE A 35 0.38 0.38 -0.26
N SER A 36 -0.35 -0.15 -1.24
CA SER A 36 -1.53 0.50 -1.78
C SER A 36 -2.70 -0.47 -1.67
N ILE A 37 -3.78 -0.02 -1.07
CA ILE A 37 -4.98 -0.85 -0.96
C ILE A 37 -6.02 -0.28 -1.92
N THR A 38 -6.50 -1.13 -2.82
CA THR A 38 -7.37 -0.71 -3.90
C THR A 38 -8.67 -1.50 -3.86
N ASP A 39 -9.65 -1.03 -4.62
CA ASP A 39 -10.86 -1.82 -4.84
C ASP A 39 -10.56 -2.85 -5.94
N PRO A 40 -11.49 -3.77 -6.24
CA PRO A 40 -11.22 -4.79 -7.25
C PRO A 40 -10.95 -4.24 -8.65
N SER A 41 -11.38 -3.02 -8.93
CA SER A 41 -11.14 -2.43 -10.24
C SER A 41 -9.78 -1.76 -10.33
N GLY A 42 -9.07 -1.61 -9.21
CA GLY A 42 -7.74 -1.02 -9.20
C GLY A 42 -7.69 0.41 -8.70
N ALA A 43 -8.82 1.00 -8.35
CA ALA A 43 -8.82 2.37 -7.83
C ALA A 43 -8.30 2.39 -6.39
N VAL A 44 -7.34 3.26 -6.11
CA VAL A 44 -6.69 3.29 -4.81
C VAL A 44 -7.63 3.84 -3.74
N VAL A 45 -7.78 3.08 -2.66
CA VAL A 45 -8.57 3.48 -1.50
C VAL A 45 -7.68 4.13 -0.44
N SER A 46 -6.51 3.54 -0.21
CA SER A 46 -5.54 4.09 0.74
C SER A 46 -4.15 3.63 0.35
N TRP A 47 -3.15 4.34 0.86
CA TRP A 47 -1.77 3.95 0.62
C TRP A 47 -0.89 4.47 1.75
N ALA A 48 0.27 3.85 1.90
CA ALA A 48 1.28 4.30 2.84
C ALA A 48 2.63 3.75 2.41
N SER A 49 3.68 4.35 2.90
CA SER A 49 5.03 3.90 2.61
C SER A 49 5.92 4.17 3.80
N GLY A 50 7.14 3.66 3.77
CA GLY A 50 8.08 3.93 4.84
C GLY A 50 8.31 5.42 5.03
N GLY A 51 8.36 6.18 3.94
CA GLY A 51 8.52 7.62 4.03
C GLY A 51 7.29 8.31 4.59
N ASP A 52 6.12 7.81 4.26
CA ASP A 52 4.87 8.38 4.72
C ASP A 52 4.71 8.26 6.23
N VAL A 53 5.23 7.20 6.82
CA VAL A 53 5.13 7.01 8.28
C VAL A 53 6.32 7.60 9.04
N GLY A 54 7.13 8.40 8.39
CA GLY A 54 8.14 9.21 9.06
C GLY A 54 9.58 8.70 8.99
N PHE A 55 9.84 7.60 8.32
CA PHE A 55 11.20 7.11 8.16
C PHE A 55 11.90 7.82 7.01
N LYS A 56 13.20 7.99 7.12
CA LYS A 56 13.99 8.68 6.11
C LYS A 56 15.22 7.86 5.76
N GLY A 57 15.70 8.05 4.53
CA GLY A 57 16.93 7.42 4.08
C GLY A 57 16.86 5.92 4.15
N SER A 58 17.91 5.29 4.63
CA SER A 58 17.99 3.84 4.68
C SER A 58 16.98 3.21 5.62
N ARG A 59 16.42 3.97 6.53
CA ARG A 59 15.45 3.42 7.47
C ARG A 59 14.14 3.03 6.78
N LYS A 60 13.85 3.61 5.63
CA LYS A 60 12.64 3.27 4.89
C LYS A 60 12.66 1.84 4.39
N SER A 61 13.84 1.25 4.24
CA SER A 61 13.96 -0.10 3.70
C SER A 61 13.83 -1.19 4.77
N THR A 62 13.69 -0.82 6.04
CA THR A 62 13.65 -1.82 7.10
C THR A 62 12.31 -2.53 7.15
N PRO A 63 12.28 -3.79 7.61
CA PRO A 63 11.01 -4.48 7.81
C PRO A 63 10.10 -3.75 8.79
N TYR A 64 10.67 -3.11 9.79
CA TYR A 64 9.88 -2.35 10.75
C TYR A 64 9.11 -1.23 10.06
N ALA A 65 9.77 -0.49 9.17
CA ALA A 65 9.10 0.57 8.41
C ALA A 65 8.00 0.01 7.54
N ALA A 66 8.23 -1.14 6.93
CA ALA A 66 7.22 -1.79 6.11
C ALA A 66 6.01 -2.18 6.95
N GLY A 67 6.23 -2.68 8.15
CA GLY A 67 5.14 -3.03 9.05
C GLY A 67 4.31 -1.82 9.45
N MET A 68 4.99 -0.71 9.78
CA MET A 68 4.29 0.52 10.12
C MET A 68 3.48 1.06 8.94
N ALA A 69 4.07 1.00 7.74
CA ALA A 69 3.37 1.46 6.54
C ALA A 69 2.13 0.61 6.28
N ALA A 70 2.25 -0.71 6.41
CA ALA A 70 1.13 -1.60 6.18
C ALA A 70 0.02 -1.36 7.19
N ASP A 71 0.37 -1.16 8.45
CA ASP A 71 -0.59 -0.88 9.49
C ASP A 71 -1.34 0.42 9.18
N SER A 72 -0.62 1.46 8.78
CA SER A 72 -1.21 2.74 8.44
C SER A 72 -2.18 2.60 7.26
N ALA A 73 -1.75 1.93 6.20
CA ALA A 73 -2.59 1.74 5.02
C ALA A 73 -3.84 0.93 5.37
N ALA A 74 -3.67 -0.11 6.19
CA ALA A 74 -4.80 -0.97 6.58
C ALA A 74 -5.83 -0.19 7.38
N ARG A 75 -5.39 0.63 8.32
CA ARG A 75 -6.31 1.42 9.13
C ARG A 75 -7.10 2.40 8.29
N LYS A 76 -6.43 3.06 7.34
CA LYS A 76 -7.12 3.97 6.45
C LYS A 76 -8.12 3.23 5.57
N ALA A 77 -7.76 2.05 5.10
CA ALA A 77 -8.66 1.26 4.27
C ALA A 77 -9.89 0.80 5.06
N MET A 78 -9.70 0.42 6.31
CA MET A 78 -10.82 -0.02 7.12
C MET A 78 -11.85 1.09 7.35
N GLU A 79 -11.41 2.35 7.29
CA GLU A 79 -12.35 3.45 7.37
C GLU A 79 -13.28 3.48 6.15
N HIS A 80 -12.87 2.88 5.06
CA HIS A 80 -13.68 2.77 3.86
C HIS A 80 -14.39 1.42 3.78
N GLY A 81 -14.38 0.67 4.86
CA GLY A 81 -15.13 -0.57 4.93
C GLY A 81 -14.41 -1.80 4.43
N VAL A 82 -13.13 -1.70 4.11
CA VAL A 82 -12.38 -2.87 3.62
C VAL A 82 -12.20 -3.87 4.76
N LYS A 83 -12.55 -5.12 4.49
CA LYS A 83 -12.43 -6.20 5.47
C LYS A 83 -11.53 -7.32 5.01
N LYS A 84 -11.47 -7.56 3.72
CA LYS A 84 -10.68 -8.64 3.14
C LYS A 84 -9.89 -8.12 1.97
N VAL A 85 -8.65 -8.56 1.83
CA VAL A 85 -7.79 -8.17 0.71
C VAL A 85 -7.09 -9.38 0.13
N ASP A 86 -6.86 -9.34 -1.18
CA ASP A 86 -5.97 -10.26 -1.84
C ASP A 86 -4.65 -9.52 -2.01
N VAL A 87 -3.56 -10.13 -1.63
CA VAL A 87 -2.26 -9.46 -1.61
C VAL A 87 -1.46 -9.78 -2.85
N PHE A 88 -0.95 -8.74 -3.49
CA PHE A 88 -0.06 -8.87 -4.63
C PHE A 88 1.27 -8.24 -4.26
N VAL A 89 2.31 -9.05 -4.19
CA VAL A 89 3.63 -8.61 -3.75
C VAL A 89 4.55 -8.47 -4.95
N LYS A 90 5.31 -7.39 -4.97
CA LYS A 90 6.20 -7.10 -6.08
C LYS A 90 7.54 -6.61 -5.53
N GLY A 91 8.63 -7.16 -6.02
CA GLY A 91 9.97 -6.69 -5.69
C GLY A 91 10.67 -7.51 -4.62
N PRO A 92 11.99 -7.33 -4.51
CA PRO A 92 12.82 -8.16 -3.65
C PRO A 92 13.09 -7.62 -2.25
N GLY A 93 12.47 -6.52 -1.85
CA GLY A 93 12.78 -5.87 -0.59
C GLY A 93 12.50 -6.74 0.63
N SER A 94 13.11 -6.39 1.74
CA SER A 94 12.99 -7.17 2.97
C SER A 94 11.66 -6.97 3.68
N GLY A 95 10.87 -5.98 3.29
CA GLY A 95 9.61 -5.69 3.96
C GLY A 95 8.41 -6.51 3.51
N ARG A 96 8.61 -7.44 2.57
CA ARG A 96 7.48 -8.17 1.98
C ARG A 96 6.64 -8.90 3.01
N GLU A 97 7.27 -9.78 3.77
CA GLU A 97 6.53 -10.60 4.72
C GLU A 97 6.00 -9.81 5.89
N THR A 98 6.79 -8.86 6.37
CA THR A 98 6.38 -8.03 7.49
C THR A 98 5.15 -7.20 7.13
N ALA A 99 5.09 -6.69 5.90
CA ALA A 99 3.95 -5.92 5.45
C ALA A 99 2.68 -6.79 5.44
N ILE A 100 2.79 -8.02 4.94
CA ILE A 100 1.65 -8.93 4.91
C ILE A 100 1.17 -9.24 6.33
N ARG A 101 2.10 -9.52 7.24
CA ARG A 101 1.74 -9.81 8.62
C ARG A 101 1.06 -8.61 9.28
N SER A 102 1.54 -7.42 8.99
CA SER A 102 0.97 -6.22 9.58
C SER A 102 -0.44 -5.95 9.06
N LEU A 103 -0.72 -6.28 7.80
CA LEU A 103 -2.08 -6.18 7.29
C LEU A 103 -3.02 -7.08 8.08
N GLN A 104 -2.58 -8.32 8.36
CA GLN A 104 -3.38 -9.23 9.14
C GLN A 104 -3.55 -8.76 10.57
N SER A 105 -2.47 -8.24 11.18
CA SER A 105 -2.52 -7.78 12.55
C SER A 105 -3.42 -6.55 12.72
N ALA A 106 -3.53 -5.75 11.69
CA ALA A 106 -4.38 -4.57 11.73
C ALA A 106 -5.87 -4.91 11.66
N GLY A 107 -6.20 -6.14 11.25
CA GLY A 107 -7.58 -6.56 11.21
C GLY A 107 -8.11 -6.95 9.85
N LEU A 108 -7.30 -6.85 8.81
CA LEU A 108 -7.72 -7.26 7.48
C LEU A 108 -7.54 -8.76 7.31
N GLU A 109 -8.50 -9.38 6.66
CA GLU A 109 -8.39 -10.79 6.33
C GLU A 109 -7.66 -10.91 5.01
N VAL A 110 -6.60 -11.71 4.96
CA VAL A 110 -5.83 -11.93 3.74
C VAL A 110 -6.37 -13.18 3.04
N GLY A 111 -6.89 -13.00 1.84
CA GLY A 111 -7.48 -14.10 1.08
C GLY A 111 -6.44 -14.91 0.32
N SER A 112 -5.63 -14.25 -0.47
CA SER A 112 -4.60 -14.93 -1.25
C SER A 112 -3.37 -14.05 -1.32
N ILE A 113 -2.22 -14.66 -1.57
CA ILE A 113 -0.97 -13.93 -1.69
C ILE A 113 -0.33 -14.37 -3.00
N THR A 114 -0.11 -13.41 -3.90
CA THR A 114 0.46 -13.68 -5.21
C THR A 114 1.68 -12.81 -5.42
N ASP A 115 2.76 -13.40 -5.90
CA ASP A 115 3.96 -12.65 -6.23
C ASP A 115 3.86 -12.25 -7.70
N VAL A 116 3.85 -10.95 -7.96
CA VAL A 116 3.73 -10.42 -9.32
C VAL A 116 4.99 -9.67 -9.74
N THR A 117 6.13 -10.02 -9.16
CA THR A 117 7.39 -9.39 -9.50
C THR A 117 7.66 -9.58 -11.00
N PRO A 118 7.89 -8.49 -11.74
CA PRO A 118 8.13 -8.63 -13.18
C PRO A 118 9.48 -9.28 -13.44
N GLN A 119 9.49 -10.13 -14.44
CA GLN A 119 10.72 -10.81 -14.84
C GLN A 119 10.86 -10.69 -16.34
N ALA A 120 11.93 -10.07 -16.80
CA ALA A 120 12.12 -9.86 -18.21
C ALA A 120 12.39 -11.18 -18.93
N HIS A 121 11.88 -11.29 -20.15
CA HIS A 121 12.18 -12.44 -21.01
C HIS A 121 13.33 -12.07 -21.94
N ASN A 122 14.42 -11.56 -21.36
CA ASN A 122 15.58 -11.06 -22.13
C ASN A 122 15.24 -9.82 -22.97
N GLY A 123 14.36 -8.98 -22.48
CA GLY A 123 13.91 -7.83 -23.25
C GLY A 123 15.02 -6.82 -23.56
N VAL A 124 14.79 -5.58 -23.22
CA VAL A 124 15.76 -4.53 -23.51
C VAL A 124 16.98 -4.67 -22.61
N ARG A 125 18.15 -4.48 -23.21
CA ARG A 125 19.39 -4.53 -22.45
C ARG A 125 19.42 -3.40 -21.45
N PRO A 126 19.66 -3.68 -20.15
CA PRO A 126 19.69 -2.62 -19.14
C PRO A 126 20.93 -1.74 -19.32
N PRO A 127 20.90 -0.53 -18.77
CA PRO A 127 22.05 0.35 -18.82
C PRO A 127 23.20 -0.23 -18.00
N LYS A 128 24.40 0.25 -18.26
CA LYS A 128 25.56 -0.21 -17.51
C LYS A 128 25.44 0.21 -16.05
N ARG A 129 26.24 -0.45 -15.21
CA ARG A 129 26.22 -0.12 -13.80
C ARG A 129 26.60 1.33 -13.58
N ARG A 130 25.96 1.91 -12.61
CA ARG A 130 26.25 3.25 -12.21
C ARG A 130 27.63 3.30 -11.56
N ARG A 131 28.38 4.34 -11.87
CA ARG A 131 29.64 4.54 -11.19
C ARG A 131 29.39 5.09 -9.80
N VAL A 132 30.20 4.63 -8.87
CA VAL A 132 30.06 5.06 -7.49
C VAL A 132 31.30 5.79 -7.05
#